data_e7eeda6a45fa629cfaa049e97bed5098
#
_entry.id   e7eeda6a45fa629cfaa049e97bed5098
#
_cell.length_a   1.000
_cell.length_b   1.000
_cell.length_c   1.000
_cell.angle_alpha   90.00
_cell.angle_beta   90.00
_cell.angle_gamma   90.00
#
_symmetry.space_group_name_H-M   'P 1'
#
loop_
_entity.id
_entity.type
_entity.pdbx_description
1 polymer ?
#
loop_
_entity_poly.entity_id
_entity_poly.type
_entity_poly.pdbx_seq_one_letter_code
_entity_poly.pdbx_strand_id
1 'polypeptide(L)'
;MADDGTTFDASLTGQGGLGRAHAGAMAAHRTALAKVAYLGHDASDAAVRRRVRALLDDGLSVTGFMPHRRKPKDIFWPHTDLGETRDGDFLQRLRSIFSGAGLLSRADAFRGADVIIARNLDMLAMAFEAKRRARLSTPVIYECLDVHRLLTRTDAAGGLMRSLERAFVARTARVWVSSPGFLEHHFEPYHSGRYTAELMENRLPASSEFGPRPELDAERTPGPFRLGWVGNLRCLRSFHLLLDLADRLGGEIEIHLHGVPARREIEVFEPEIDRRDNVHFHGRYQAPDDLADLYAPLDAVWAGDFMEAGANSEWLLPNRLYEGGYFGVPPIAPTGTQTANWIKGHGTGILIDEPLDDSLPVLVAGLMSDSAPLQSARRRLLAQSEEVFVEPRGEMARLVQSVVDEMARR
;
A
#
# COMPACT_ATOMS: atom_id res chain seq x y z
N MET A 1 -66.13 44.54 -5.27
CA MET A 1 -65.62 45.80 -5.85
C MET A 1 -64.34 45.32 -6.59
N ALA A 2 -64.54 45.06 -7.79
CA ALA A 2 -64.27 45.79 -9.04
C ALA A 2 -62.83 45.58 -9.43
N ASP A 3 -62.53 44.73 -10.39
CA ASP A 3 -62.65 44.97 -11.86
C ASP A 3 -61.35 45.62 -12.35
N ASP A 4 -60.60 45.16 -13.29
CA ASP A 4 -60.67 44.99 -14.73
C ASP A 4 -59.32 44.47 -15.20
N GLY A 5 -59.12 43.53 -16.00
CA GLY A 5 -59.61 43.30 -17.34
C GLY A 5 -58.82 44.09 -18.39
N THR A 6 -57.93 43.47 -19.13
CA THR A 6 -57.89 43.61 -20.60
C THR A 6 -56.83 42.71 -21.26
N THR A 7 -57.34 41.85 -22.08
CA THR A 7 -56.74 41.18 -23.22
C THR A 7 -56.31 42.12 -24.32
N PHE A 8 -55.17 41.86 -25.00
CA PHE A 8 -55.07 42.17 -26.44
C PHE A 8 -54.22 41.13 -27.16
N ASP A 9 -54.91 40.58 -28.15
CA ASP A 9 -54.38 39.68 -29.19
C ASP A 9 -53.89 40.57 -30.36
N ALA A 10 -52.87 40.09 -31.07
CA ALA A 10 -52.73 40.16 -32.51
C ALA A 10 -51.40 39.80 -33.03
N SER A 11 -51.34 38.58 -33.59
CA SER A 11 -50.63 38.20 -34.81
C SER A 11 -49.95 39.31 -35.63
N LEU A 12 -48.71 39.05 -36.08
CA LEU A 12 -48.31 39.22 -37.47
C LEU A 12 -46.99 38.50 -37.80
N THR A 13 -47.07 37.78 -38.83
CA THR A 13 -46.10 37.02 -39.65
C THR A 13 -44.82 37.78 -40.03
N GLY A 14 -43.66 37.05 -40.07
CA GLY A 14 -42.44 37.47 -40.73
C GLY A 14 -41.47 36.33 -40.91
N GLN A 15 -41.36 35.86 -42.11
CA GLN A 15 -40.42 34.83 -42.57
C GLN A 15 -38.97 35.32 -42.51
N GLY A 16 -38.03 34.38 -42.26
CA GLY A 16 -36.73 34.49 -42.85
C GLY A 16 -35.55 34.13 -41.93
N GLY A 17 -34.86 33.08 -42.24
CA GLY A 17 -33.46 32.98 -41.81
C GLY A 17 -33.06 31.65 -41.19
N LEU A 18 -32.68 30.71 -42.04
CA LEU A 18 -31.89 29.54 -41.71
C LEU A 18 -30.68 29.92 -40.85
N GLY A 19 -30.70 29.51 -39.59
CA GLY A 19 -29.56 29.44 -38.71
C GLY A 19 -29.49 28.07 -38.09
N ARG A 20 -28.96 27.06 -38.81
CA ARG A 20 -28.56 25.81 -38.22
C ARG A 20 -27.43 26.08 -37.22
N ALA A 21 -27.78 26.35 -35.98
CA ALA A 21 -26.86 26.28 -34.88
C ALA A 21 -26.42 24.82 -34.77
N HIS A 22 -25.15 24.58 -35.08
CA HIS A 22 -24.44 23.36 -34.75
C HIS A 22 -24.50 23.13 -33.24
N ALA A 23 -25.45 22.34 -32.78
CA ALA A 23 -25.33 21.60 -31.57
C ALA A 23 -24.24 20.56 -31.84
N GLY A 24 -22.99 21.00 -31.68
CA GLY A 24 -21.83 20.11 -31.64
C GLY A 24 -22.06 19.17 -30.49
N ALA A 25 -22.52 17.97 -30.78
CA ALA A 25 -22.44 16.82 -29.91
C ALA A 25 -20.98 16.63 -29.55
N MET A 26 -20.59 17.17 -28.40
CA MET A 26 -19.47 16.60 -27.67
C MET A 26 -19.91 15.20 -27.21
N ALA A 27 -19.93 14.25 -28.12
CA ALA A 27 -19.79 12.86 -27.78
C ALA A 27 -18.44 12.76 -27.06
N ALA A 28 -18.47 12.81 -25.73
CA ALA A 28 -17.37 12.37 -24.92
C ALA A 28 -17.08 10.93 -25.39
N HIS A 29 -16.07 10.79 -26.20
CA HIS A 29 -15.44 9.49 -26.41
C HIS A 29 -15.06 9.03 -25.00
N ARG A 30 -15.86 8.16 -24.39
CA ARG A 30 -15.41 7.31 -23.29
C ARG A 30 -14.31 6.43 -23.90
N THR A 31 -13.09 6.96 -23.90
CA THR A 31 -11.90 6.17 -24.21
C THR A 31 -11.97 4.98 -23.29
N ALA A 32 -12.01 3.78 -23.85
CA ALA A 32 -11.99 2.57 -23.04
C ALA A 32 -10.75 2.67 -22.16
N LEU A 33 -10.92 2.53 -20.85
CA LEU A 33 -9.81 2.61 -19.92
C LEU A 33 -8.79 1.51 -20.22
N ALA A 34 -7.51 1.79 -19.96
CA ALA A 34 -6.39 0.95 -20.31
C ALA A 34 -6.52 -0.48 -19.78
N LYS A 35 -6.03 -1.44 -20.58
CA LYS A 35 -5.89 -2.85 -20.21
C LYS A 35 -4.55 -3.05 -19.53
N VAL A 36 -4.58 -3.56 -18.33
CA VAL A 36 -3.40 -3.75 -17.46
C VAL A 36 -3.06 -5.23 -17.35
N ALA A 37 -1.85 -5.61 -17.74
CA ALA A 37 -1.26 -6.88 -17.34
C ALA A 37 -0.50 -6.70 -16.02
N TYR A 38 -1.04 -7.22 -14.92
CA TYR A 38 -0.45 -7.07 -13.60
C TYR A 38 0.32 -8.32 -13.18
N LEU A 39 1.64 -8.20 -13.04
CA LEU A 39 2.53 -9.25 -12.58
C LEU A 39 2.81 -9.05 -11.08
N GLY A 40 2.16 -9.85 -10.24
CA GLY A 40 2.38 -9.87 -8.79
C GLY A 40 3.22 -11.06 -8.36
N HIS A 41 3.90 -10.93 -7.22
CA HIS A 41 4.78 -11.98 -6.70
C HIS A 41 4.03 -13.09 -5.95
N ASP A 42 2.80 -12.83 -5.49
CA ASP A 42 1.92 -13.80 -4.81
C ASP A 42 0.47 -13.33 -4.89
N ALA A 43 -0.41 -14.13 -5.48
CA ALA A 43 -1.84 -13.82 -5.61
C ALA A 43 -2.60 -13.76 -4.27
N SER A 44 -2.01 -14.31 -3.19
CA SER A 44 -2.59 -14.27 -1.84
C SER A 44 -2.08 -13.09 -0.99
N ASP A 45 -1.11 -12.33 -1.48
CA ASP A 45 -0.53 -11.19 -0.76
C ASP A 45 -1.53 -10.03 -0.64
N ALA A 46 -1.68 -9.49 0.57
CA ALA A 46 -2.67 -8.45 0.87
C ALA A 46 -2.41 -7.16 0.07
N ALA A 47 -1.15 -6.76 -0.10
CA ALA A 47 -0.80 -5.54 -0.83
C ALA A 47 -0.98 -5.72 -2.35
N VAL A 48 -0.74 -6.94 -2.90
CA VAL A 48 -1.10 -7.29 -4.28
C VAL A 48 -2.60 -7.16 -4.49
N ARG A 49 -3.40 -7.78 -3.61
CA ARG A 49 -4.87 -7.76 -3.69
C ARG A 49 -5.41 -6.33 -3.58
N ARG A 50 -4.87 -5.53 -2.67
CA ARG A 50 -5.21 -4.10 -2.51
C ARG A 50 -4.95 -3.32 -3.79
N ARG A 51 -3.79 -3.49 -4.42
CA ARG A 51 -3.44 -2.79 -5.67
C ARG A 51 -4.32 -3.21 -6.83
N VAL A 52 -4.59 -4.51 -6.99
CA VAL A 52 -5.50 -4.99 -8.04
C VAL A 52 -6.92 -4.46 -7.82
N ARG A 53 -7.39 -4.40 -6.57
CA ARG A 53 -8.68 -3.80 -6.23
C ARG A 53 -8.73 -2.35 -6.66
N ALA A 54 -7.75 -1.53 -6.26
CA ALA A 54 -7.70 -0.11 -6.61
C ALA A 54 -7.72 0.13 -8.13
N LEU A 55 -6.98 -0.67 -8.90
CA LEU A 55 -7.01 -0.59 -10.37
C LEU A 55 -8.38 -0.92 -10.96
N LEU A 56 -9.04 -1.97 -10.46
CA LEU A 56 -10.38 -2.38 -10.92
C LEU A 56 -11.46 -1.36 -10.56
N ASP A 57 -11.39 -0.81 -9.36
CA ASP A 57 -12.36 0.16 -8.85
C ASP A 57 -12.30 1.50 -9.58
N ASP A 58 -11.13 1.85 -10.10
CA ASP A 58 -10.94 2.97 -11.01
C ASP A 58 -11.33 2.64 -12.47
N GLY A 59 -11.88 1.43 -12.71
CA GLY A 59 -12.46 1.03 -14.00
C GLY A 59 -11.45 0.48 -15.00
N LEU A 60 -10.20 0.26 -14.61
CA LEU A 60 -9.19 -0.37 -15.48
C LEU A 60 -9.51 -1.86 -15.69
N SER A 61 -9.19 -2.39 -16.87
CA SER A 61 -9.30 -3.82 -17.15
C SER A 61 -8.02 -4.52 -16.73
N VAL A 62 -8.05 -5.28 -15.63
CA VAL A 62 -6.86 -5.94 -15.07
C VAL A 62 -6.88 -7.44 -15.32
N THR A 63 -5.79 -7.99 -15.86
CA THR A 63 -5.50 -9.42 -15.85
C THR A 63 -4.24 -9.68 -15.04
N GLY A 64 -4.36 -10.50 -14.00
CA GLY A 64 -3.25 -10.87 -13.12
C GLY A 64 -2.46 -12.06 -13.66
N PHE A 65 -1.15 -11.99 -13.54
CA PHE A 65 -0.20 -13.07 -13.83
C PHE A 65 0.67 -13.25 -12.60
N MET A 66 0.37 -14.25 -11.77
CA MET A 66 0.99 -14.36 -10.47
C MET A 66 1.21 -15.82 -10.08
N PRO A 67 2.35 -16.14 -9.47
CA PRO A 67 2.49 -17.36 -8.72
C PRO A 67 1.73 -17.30 -7.39
N HIS A 68 1.76 -18.39 -6.66
CA HIS A 68 1.21 -18.44 -5.31
C HIS A 68 2.11 -19.25 -4.37
N ARG A 69 2.19 -18.85 -3.10
CA ARG A 69 2.81 -19.64 -2.01
C ARG A 69 1.83 -20.66 -1.44
N ARG A 70 0.56 -20.29 -1.41
CA ARG A 70 -0.57 -21.15 -1.07
C ARG A 70 -1.65 -20.89 -2.09
N LYS A 71 -2.33 -21.95 -2.55
CA LYS A 71 -3.40 -21.80 -3.53
C LYS A 71 -4.42 -20.76 -3.01
N PRO A 72 -4.55 -19.61 -3.68
CA PRO A 72 -5.43 -18.56 -3.20
C PRO A 72 -6.88 -19.02 -3.30
N LYS A 73 -7.65 -18.70 -2.27
CA LYS A 73 -9.11 -18.76 -2.31
C LYS A 73 -9.62 -17.41 -2.78
N ASP A 74 -10.69 -17.38 -3.52
CA ASP A 74 -11.43 -16.13 -3.85
C ASP A 74 -10.62 -15.06 -4.62
N ILE A 75 -10.08 -15.44 -5.77
CA ILE A 75 -9.53 -14.46 -6.73
C ILE A 75 -10.71 -13.74 -7.41
N PHE A 76 -10.73 -12.41 -7.29
CA PHE A 76 -11.82 -11.55 -7.81
C PHE A 76 -11.45 -10.82 -9.13
N TRP A 77 -10.36 -11.20 -9.78
CA TRP A 77 -9.93 -10.68 -11.07
C TRP A 77 -9.57 -11.80 -12.05
N PRO A 78 -9.60 -11.58 -13.38
CA PRO A 78 -9.06 -12.51 -14.37
C PRO A 78 -7.61 -12.83 -14.05
N HIS A 79 -7.27 -14.11 -13.86
CA HIS A 79 -6.00 -14.55 -13.34
C HIS A 79 -5.41 -15.71 -14.12
N THR A 80 -4.11 -15.64 -14.41
CA THR A 80 -3.29 -16.75 -14.91
C THR A 80 -2.32 -17.16 -13.79
N ASP A 81 -2.49 -18.37 -13.30
CA ASP A 81 -1.60 -18.96 -12.29
C ASP A 81 -0.25 -19.33 -12.92
N LEU A 82 0.83 -18.80 -12.36
CA LEU A 82 2.21 -19.11 -12.78
C LEU A 82 2.86 -20.24 -11.99
N GLY A 83 2.07 -20.91 -11.13
CA GLY A 83 2.49 -22.04 -10.34
C GLY A 83 2.92 -21.72 -8.91
N GLU A 84 3.29 -22.75 -8.17
CA GLU A 84 3.71 -22.64 -6.78
C GLU A 84 5.16 -22.15 -6.67
N THR A 85 5.41 -21.18 -5.78
CA THR A 85 6.74 -20.68 -5.45
C THR A 85 7.10 -21.00 -3.99
N ARG A 86 8.40 -21.27 -3.76
CA ARG A 86 8.96 -21.48 -2.42
C ARG A 86 10.05 -20.45 -2.15
N ASP A 87 10.12 -19.96 -0.92
CA ASP A 87 11.15 -19.01 -0.52
C ASP A 87 12.53 -19.68 -0.45
N GLY A 88 13.56 -18.98 -0.93
CA GLY A 88 14.96 -19.30 -0.66
C GLY A 88 15.74 -20.00 -1.78
N ASP A 89 15.13 -20.48 -2.86
CA ASP A 89 15.84 -21.15 -3.97
C ASP A 89 16.04 -20.22 -5.18
N PHE A 90 17.27 -19.72 -5.33
CA PHE A 90 17.62 -18.81 -6.45
C PHE A 90 17.49 -19.48 -7.83
N LEU A 91 17.84 -20.75 -7.95
CA LEU A 91 17.73 -21.49 -9.22
C LEU A 91 16.26 -21.74 -9.58
N GLN A 92 15.45 -22.03 -8.58
CA GLN A 92 14.00 -22.16 -8.77
C GLN A 92 13.39 -20.83 -9.23
N ARG A 93 13.80 -19.71 -8.63
CA ARG A 93 13.34 -18.36 -9.06
C ARG A 93 13.70 -18.05 -10.52
N LEU A 94 14.93 -18.31 -10.92
CA LEU A 94 15.33 -18.14 -12.32
C LEU A 94 14.50 -19.01 -13.26
N ARG A 95 14.32 -20.30 -12.95
CA ARG A 95 13.45 -21.19 -13.75
C ARG A 95 12.02 -20.67 -13.83
N SER A 96 11.47 -20.21 -12.72
CA SER A 96 10.12 -19.61 -12.67
C SER A 96 10.01 -18.36 -13.52
N ILE A 97 11.03 -17.49 -13.54
CA ILE A 97 11.08 -16.31 -14.42
C ILE A 97 11.02 -16.73 -15.89
N PHE A 98 11.87 -17.68 -16.31
CA PHE A 98 11.92 -18.10 -17.71
C PHE A 98 10.69 -18.89 -18.16
N SER A 99 10.16 -19.78 -17.33
CA SER A 99 8.93 -20.55 -17.63
C SER A 99 7.70 -19.64 -17.64
N GLY A 100 7.57 -18.78 -16.65
CA GLY A 100 6.52 -17.77 -16.56
C GLY A 100 6.54 -16.83 -17.77
N ALA A 101 7.72 -16.31 -18.14
CA ALA A 101 7.86 -15.47 -19.32
C ALA A 101 7.44 -16.21 -20.61
N GLY A 102 7.65 -17.53 -20.70
CA GLY A 102 7.19 -18.37 -21.79
C GLY A 102 5.66 -18.44 -21.88
N LEU A 103 4.99 -18.59 -20.73
CA LEU A 103 3.52 -18.57 -20.64
C LEU A 103 2.95 -17.18 -20.99
N LEU A 104 3.48 -16.12 -20.38
CA LEU A 104 3.04 -14.74 -20.63
C LEU A 104 3.14 -14.36 -22.11
N SER A 105 4.27 -14.70 -22.76
CA SER A 105 4.51 -14.33 -24.16
C SER A 105 3.48 -14.91 -25.14
N ARG A 106 2.73 -15.93 -24.73
CA ARG A 106 1.68 -16.60 -25.51
C ARG A 106 0.27 -16.21 -25.08
N ALA A 107 0.12 -15.59 -23.91
CA ALA A 107 -1.19 -15.21 -23.36
C ALA A 107 -1.75 -13.98 -24.09
N ASP A 108 -2.95 -14.08 -24.66
CA ASP A 108 -3.57 -12.98 -25.40
C ASP A 108 -3.80 -11.75 -24.52
N ALA A 109 -4.17 -11.93 -23.25
CA ALA A 109 -4.36 -10.84 -22.32
C ALA A 109 -3.05 -10.08 -22.03
N PHE A 110 -1.89 -10.75 -22.03
CA PHE A 110 -0.59 -10.09 -21.90
C PHE A 110 -0.20 -9.36 -23.19
N ARG A 111 -0.45 -9.99 -24.35
CA ARG A 111 -0.14 -9.42 -25.66
C ARG A 111 -1.00 -8.21 -26.01
N GLY A 112 -2.24 -8.21 -25.55
CA GLY A 112 -3.22 -7.14 -25.78
C GLY A 112 -3.28 -6.09 -24.67
N ALA A 113 -2.34 -6.10 -23.72
CA ALA A 113 -2.27 -5.10 -22.66
C ALA A 113 -1.70 -3.77 -23.17
N ASP A 114 -2.28 -2.67 -22.72
CA ASP A 114 -1.82 -1.31 -23.01
C ASP A 114 -0.65 -0.91 -22.11
N VAL A 115 -0.57 -1.51 -20.91
CA VAL A 115 0.50 -1.33 -19.93
C VAL A 115 0.75 -2.61 -19.14
N ILE A 116 1.99 -2.84 -18.75
CA ILE A 116 2.39 -3.92 -17.86
C ILE A 116 2.83 -3.31 -16.54
N ILE A 117 2.25 -3.74 -15.43
CA ILE A 117 2.72 -3.40 -14.08
C ILE A 117 3.42 -4.63 -13.50
N ALA A 118 4.67 -4.49 -13.12
CA ALA A 118 5.50 -5.57 -12.57
C ALA A 118 5.92 -5.23 -11.14
N ARG A 119 5.43 -6.02 -10.17
CA ARG A 119 5.74 -5.84 -8.76
C ARG A 119 6.96 -6.64 -8.36
N ASN A 120 7.95 -5.96 -7.85
CA ASN A 120 9.27 -6.46 -7.47
C ASN A 120 10.16 -6.87 -8.66
N LEU A 121 11.46 -7.01 -8.39
CA LEU A 121 12.48 -7.22 -9.42
C LEU A 121 12.30 -8.53 -10.20
N ASP A 122 11.84 -9.60 -9.57
CA ASP A 122 11.62 -10.90 -10.22
C ASP A 122 10.53 -10.80 -11.30
N MET A 123 9.42 -10.12 -10.97
CA MET A 123 8.32 -9.89 -11.91
C MET A 123 8.71 -8.90 -13.00
N LEU A 124 9.56 -7.92 -12.69
CA LEU A 124 10.11 -6.99 -13.68
C LEU A 124 10.98 -7.73 -14.70
N ALA A 125 11.86 -8.62 -14.25
CA ALA A 125 12.67 -9.47 -15.13
C ALA A 125 11.81 -10.38 -16.01
N MET A 126 10.76 -10.99 -15.43
CA MET A 126 9.80 -11.82 -16.15
C MET A 126 9.05 -11.00 -17.22
N ALA A 127 8.59 -9.79 -16.88
CA ALA A 127 7.89 -8.90 -17.79
C ALA A 127 8.77 -8.54 -19.01
N PHE A 128 10.01 -8.14 -18.79
CA PHE A 128 10.92 -7.81 -19.90
C PHE A 128 11.27 -9.02 -20.77
N GLU A 129 11.47 -10.19 -20.19
CA GLU A 129 11.72 -11.41 -20.96
C GLU A 129 10.49 -11.84 -21.77
N ALA A 130 9.28 -11.75 -21.20
CA ALA A 130 8.03 -12.03 -21.91
C ALA A 130 7.81 -11.04 -23.07
N LYS A 131 8.01 -9.74 -22.85
CA LYS A 131 7.97 -8.70 -23.90
C LYS A 131 8.93 -9.01 -25.04
N ARG A 132 10.18 -9.36 -24.70
CA ARG A 132 11.20 -9.70 -25.71
C ARG A 132 10.74 -10.88 -26.58
N ARG A 133 10.22 -11.96 -25.96
CA ARG A 133 9.72 -13.15 -26.68
C ARG A 133 8.51 -12.82 -27.54
N ALA A 134 7.59 -12.03 -27.03
CA ALA A 134 6.37 -11.64 -27.73
C ALA A 134 6.58 -10.47 -28.73
N ARG A 135 7.76 -9.85 -28.75
CA ARG A 135 8.13 -8.69 -29.56
C ARG A 135 7.20 -7.49 -29.34
N LEU A 136 6.89 -7.19 -28.08
CA LEU A 136 5.99 -6.12 -27.69
C LEU A 136 6.75 -4.83 -27.34
N SER A 137 6.14 -3.68 -27.67
CA SER A 137 6.58 -2.35 -27.25
C SER A 137 5.87 -1.84 -26.00
N THR A 138 4.87 -2.55 -25.48
CA THR A 138 4.04 -2.19 -24.33
C THR A 138 4.87 -1.59 -23.16
N PRO A 139 4.52 -0.40 -22.62
CA PRO A 139 5.24 0.20 -21.51
C PRO A 139 5.19 -0.66 -20.24
N VAL A 140 6.24 -0.59 -19.45
CA VAL A 140 6.34 -1.32 -18.17
C VAL A 140 6.46 -0.31 -17.04
N ILE A 141 5.62 -0.46 -16.04
CA ILE A 141 5.70 0.22 -14.74
C ILE A 141 6.35 -0.77 -13.76
N TYR A 142 7.41 -0.34 -13.09
CA TYR A 142 8.04 -1.10 -12.02
C TYR A 142 7.46 -0.68 -10.68
N GLU A 143 6.72 -1.55 -10.00
CA GLU A 143 6.19 -1.30 -8.66
C GLU A 143 7.13 -1.90 -7.62
N CYS A 144 7.90 -1.05 -6.93
CA CYS A 144 8.86 -1.41 -5.90
C CYS A 144 8.27 -1.13 -4.51
N LEU A 145 7.84 -2.19 -3.81
CA LEU A 145 7.34 -2.10 -2.44
C LEU A 145 8.41 -2.36 -1.39
N ASP A 146 9.41 -3.15 -1.76
CA ASP A 146 10.54 -3.53 -0.93
C ASP A 146 11.79 -3.57 -1.79
N VAL A 147 12.90 -3.10 -1.26
CA VAL A 147 14.22 -3.28 -1.87
C VAL A 147 14.76 -4.62 -1.42
N HIS A 148 14.86 -5.58 -2.34
CA HIS A 148 15.32 -6.93 -2.01
C HIS A 148 16.71 -6.90 -1.36
N ARG A 149 16.90 -7.63 -0.24
CA ARG A 149 18.16 -7.62 0.54
C ARG A 149 19.45 -7.95 -0.24
N LEU A 150 19.35 -8.58 -1.42
CA LEU A 150 20.51 -8.72 -2.31
C LEU A 150 20.93 -7.38 -2.91
N LEU A 151 20.01 -6.43 -3.08
CA LEU A 151 20.29 -5.09 -3.60
C LEU A 151 20.97 -4.19 -2.54
N THR A 152 20.72 -4.47 -1.26
CA THR A 152 21.32 -3.70 -0.14
C THR A 152 22.73 -4.20 0.26
N ARG A 153 23.16 -5.37 -0.27
CA ARG A 153 24.51 -5.88 -0.01
C ARG A 153 25.60 -4.99 -0.61
N THR A 154 26.72 -4.87 0.09
CA THR A 154 27.87 -4.07 -0.33
C THR A 154 28.92 -4.87 -1.13
N ASP A 155 28.75 -6.19 -1.25
CA ASP A 155 29.66 -7.09 -1.97
C ASP A 155 29.40 -7.13 -3.50
N ALA A 156 30.21 -7.94 -4.19
CA ALA A 156 30.11 -8.12 -5.65
C ALA A 156 28.74 -8.63 -6.12
N ALA A 157 28.11 -9.50 -5.32
CA ALA A 157 26.77 -10.02 -5.64
C ALA A 157 25.71 -8.91 -5.61
N GLY A 158 25.76 -8.04 -4.59
CA GLY A 158 24.92 -6.84 -4.52
C GLY A 158 25.18 -5.90 -5.69
N GLY A 159 26.46 -5.68 -6.04
CA GLY A 159 26.83 -4.86 -7.20
C GLY A 159 26.28 -5.39 -8.52
N LEU A 160 26.34 -6.71 -8.73
CA LEU A 160 25.77 -7.37 -9.91
C LEU A 160 24.25 -7.23 -9.96
N MET A 161 23.56 -7.46 -8.84
CA MET A 161 22.09 -7.33 -8.76
C MET A 161 21.64 -5.89 -9.03
N ARG A 162 22.31 -4.87 -8.46
CA ARG A 162 22.02 -3.46 -8.75
C ARG A 162 22.30 -3.10 -10.22
N SER A 163 23.32 -3.71 -10.84
CA SER A 163 23.61 -3.50 -12.27
C SER A 163 22.49 -4.08 -13.16
N LEU A 164 21.96 -5.25 -12.80
CA LEU A 164 20.84 -5.89 -13.47
C LEU A 164 19.57 -5.04 -13.31
N GLU A 165 19.25 -4.62 -12.09
CA GLU A 165 18.11 -3.74 -11.82
C GLU A 165 18.22 -2.42 -12.59
N ARG A 166 19.41 -1.80 -12.63
CA ARG A 166 19.67 -0.58 -13.39
C ARG A 166 19.35 -0.74 -14.88
N ALA A 167 19.70 -1.89 -15.46
CA ALA A 167 19.40 -2.17 -16.86
C ALA A 167 17.89 -2.29 -17.12
N PHE A 168 17.11 -2.79 -16.17
CA PHE A 168 15.65 -2.83 -16.27
C PHE A 168 15.02 -1.47 -15.99
N VAL A 169 15.41 -0.80 -14.91
CA VAL A 169 14.90 0.51 -14.49
C VAL A 169 15.03 1.54 -15.62
N ALA A 170 16.18 1.57 -16.32
CA ALA A 170 16.40 2.47 -17.46
C ALA A 170 15.45 2.21 -18.66
N ARG A 171 14.68 1.15 -18.64
CA ARG A 171 13.74 0.75 -19.71
C ARG A 171 12.29 0.76 -19.25
N THR A 172 12.03 1.08 -17.99
CA THR A 172 10.67 1.27 -17.46
C THR A 172 10.11 2.61 -17.88
N ALA A 173 8.80 2.67 -18.06
CA ALA A 173 8.11 3.94 -18.29
C ALA A 173 7.97 4.74 -16.98
N ARG A 174 7.74 4.05 -15.85
CA ARG A 174 7.65 4.61 -14.49
C ARG A 174 8.18 3.64 -13.46
N VAL A 175 8.63 4.19 -12.35
CA VAL A 175 8.90 3.44 -11.12
C VAL A 175 7.92 3.92 -10.06
N TRP A 176 7.11 3.03 -9.52
CA TRP A 176 6.23 3.31 -8.40
C TRP A 176 6.90 2.81 -7.12
N VAL A 177 7.03 3.68 -6.13
CA VAL A 177 7.61 3.33 -4.82
C VAL A 177 6.59 3.60 -3.73
N SER A 178 6.56 2.73 -2.71
CA SER A 178 5.61 2.88 -1.60
C SER A 178 6.11 3.78 -0.47
N SER A 179 7.35 4.25 -0.56
CA SER A 179 7.95 5.12 0.45
C SER A 179 8.99 6.05 -0.17
N PRO A 180 9.07 7.32 0.28
CA PRO A 180 10.18 8.22 -0.09
C PRO A 180 11.55 7.67 0.27
N GLY A 181 11.66 6.90 1.35
CA GLY A 181 12.92 6.28 1.77
C GLY A 181 13.52 5.35 0.71
N PHE A 182 12.72 4.69 -0.12
CA PHE A 182 13.24 3.89 -1.23
C PHE A 182 13.88 4.75 -2.31
N LEU A 183 13.31 5.94 -2.59
CA LEU A 183 13.94 6.88 -3.52
C LEU A 183 15.26 7.37 -2.94
N GLU A 184 15.26 7.85 -1.72
CA GLU A 184 16.41 8.47 -1.05
C GLU A 184 17.57 7.49 -0.87
N HIS A 185 17.30 6.27 -0.42
CA HIS A 185 18.35 5.34 0.00
C HIS A 185 18.70 4.27 -1.05
N HIS A 186 17.86 4.08 -2.09
CA HIS A 186 18.12 3.07 -3.12
C HIS A 186 18.13 3.65 -4.54
N PHE A 187 17.04 4.29 -4.98
CA PHE A 187 16.94 4.70 -6.38
C PHE A 187 17.89 5.85 -6.72
N GLU A 188 17.96 6.90 -5.90
CA GLU A 188 18.87 8.03 -6.14
C GLU A 188 20.36 7.62 -6.09
N PRO A 189 20.85 6.84 -5.10
CA PRO A 189 22.24 6.45 -5.06
C PRO A 189 22.67 5.53 -6.22
N TYR A 190 21.77 4.65 -6.69
CA TYR A 190 22.14 3.61 -7.64
C TYR A 190 21.59 3.78 -9.06
N HIS A 191 20.53 4.55 -9.26
CA HIS A 191 19.79 4.65 -10.52
C HIS A 191 19.51 6.09 -10.97
N SER A 192 20.07 7.10 -10.31
CA SER A 192 19.84 8.52 -10.60
C SER A 192 19.88 8.86 -12.08
N GLY A 193 18.92 9.67 -12.53
CA GLY A 193 18.80 10.11 -13.92
C GLY A 193 18.32 9.04 -14.91
N ARG A 194 17.92 7.85 -14.44
CA ARG A 194 17.52 6.71 -15.31
C ARG A 194 16.07 6.32 -15.19
N TYR A 195 15.30 6.99 -14.34
CA TYR A 195 13.90 6.65 -14.07
C TYR A 195 13.07 7.91 -13.84
N THR A 196 11.77 7.75 -13.97
CA THR A 196 10.77 8.70 -13.49
C THR A 196 9.97 7.99 -12.41
N ALA A 197 9.98 8.51 -11.19
CA ALA A 197 9.29 7.91 -10.06
C ALA A 197 7.96 8.58 -9.75
N GLU A 198 7.06 7.80 -9.17
CA GLU A 198 5.82 8.25 -8.54
C GLU A 198 5.69 7.58 -7.17
N LEU A 199 5.31 8.35 -6.17
CA LEU A 199 5.05 7.84 -4.83
C LEU A 199 3.66 7.22 -4.79
N MET A 200 3.62 5.94 -4.48
CA MET A 200 2.40 5.12 -4.42
C MET A 200 2.30 4.47 -3.05
N GLU A 201 2.02 5.27 -2.05
CA GLU A 201 1.88 4.81 -0.67
C GLU A 201 0.82 3.70 -0.54
N ASN A 202 0.94 2.86 0.50
CA ASN A 202 0.01 1.75 0.73
C ASN A 202 -1.28 2.21 1.43
N ARG A 203 -1.90 3.28 0.91
CA ARG A 203 -3.18 3.79 1.39
C ARG A 203 -4.32 2.78 1.22
N LEU A 204 -5.40 2.98 1.95
CA LEU A 204 -6.61 2.17 1.81
C LEU A 204 -7.29 2.45 0.46
N PRO A 205 -7.84 1.45 -0.24
CA PRO A 205 -8.57 1.68 -1.48
C PRO A 205 -9.88 2.46 -1.23
N ALA A 206 -10.16 3.47 -2.03
CA ALA A 206 -11.35 4.34 -1.91
C ALA A 206 -12.70 3.61 -2.05
N SER A 207 -12.71 2.43 -2.66
CA SER A 207 -13.90 1.60 -2.84
C SER A 207 -14.17 0.62 -1.70
N SER A 208 -13.23 0.51 -0.77
CA SER A 208 -13.37 -0.43 0.34
C SER A 208 -14.32 0.10 1.40
N GLU A 209 -15.24 -0.75 1.84
CA GLU A 209 -16.11 -0.47 2.99
C GLU A 209 -15.36 -0.86 4.26
N PHE A 210 -14.69 0.07 4.90
CA PHE A 210 -13.95 -0.16 6.14
C PHE A 210 -14.52 0.58 7.35
N GLY A 211 -15.80 0.98 7.27
CA GLY A 211 -16.49 1.72 8.32
C GLY A 211 -16.15 3.21 8.36
N PRO A 212 -16.96 4.01 9.05
CA PRO A 212 -16.76 5.44 9.17
C PRO A 212 -15.57 5.76 10.08
N ARG A 213 -14.91 6.88 9.81
CA ARG A 213 -13.92 7.43 10.73
C ARG A 213 -14.59 7.79 12.06
N PRO A 214 -13.92 7.54 13.19
CA PRO A 214 -14.41 7.99 14.49
C PRO A 214 -14.58 9.51 14.55
N GLU A 215 -15.49 9.97 15.40
CA GLU A 215 -15.63 11.39 15.66
C GLU A 215 -14.40 11.94 16.43
N LEU A 216 -14.13 13.26 16.24
CA LEU A 216 -12.98 13.94 16.85
C LEU A 216 -12.92 13.81 18.37
N ASP A 217 -14.10 13.85 19.00
CA ASP A 217 -14.26 13.85 20.46
C ASP A 217 -14.65 12.47 21.02
N ALA A 218 -14.52 11.40 20.23
CA ALA A 218 -14.79 10.05 20.71
C ALA A 218 -13.88 9.71 21.89
N GLU A 219 -14.49 9.47 23.03
CA GLU A 219 -13.77 9.15 24.27
C GLU A 219 -13.14 7.76 24.19
N ARG A 220 -12.01 7.61 24.87
CA ARG A 220 -11.35 6.31 25.06
C ARG A 220 -12.24 5.40 25.93
N THR A 221 -12.34 4.13 25.55
CA THR A 221 -12.95 3.12 26.41
C THR A 221 -12.14 2.94 27.69
N PRO A 222 -12.76 3.08 28.88
CA PRO A 222 -12.04 2.86 30.15
C PRO A 222 -11.43 1.45 30.23
N GLY A 223 -10.27 1.35 30.87
CA GLY A 223 -9.58 0.07 31.03
C GLY A 223 -8.07 0.20 30.93
N PRO A 224 -7.33 -0.90 30.80
CA PRO A 224 -5.89 -0.92 30.60
C PRO A 224 -5.51 -0.20 29.30
N PHE A 225 -4.26 0.23 29.19
CA PHE A 225 -3.73 0.82 27.96
C PHE A 225 -3.59 -0.28 26.89
N ARG A 226 -4.20 -0.09 25.70
CA ARG A 226 -4.22 -1.08 24.64
C ARG A 226 -3.27 -0.69 23.51
N LEU A 227 -2.16 -1.42 23.43
CA LEU A 227 -1.15 -1.23 22.37
C LEU A 227 -1.24 -2.35 21.33
N GLY A 228 -1.55 -1.98 20.11
CA GLY A 228 -1.65 -2.92 18.98
C GLY A 228 -0.34 -3.09 18.22
N TRP A 229 -0.02 -4.32 17.80
CA TRP A 229 0.96 -4.59 16.74
C TRP A 229 0.27 -5.33 15.60
N VAL A 230 0.04 -4.63 14.48
CA VAL A 230 -0.83 -5.06 13.39
C VAL A 230 -0.02 -5.28 12.11
N GLY A 231 -0.25 -6.40 11.43
CA GLY A 231 0.36 -6.73 10.14
C GLY A 231 1.19 -8.01 10.15
N ASN A 232 2.32 -8.03 9.45
CA ASN A 232 3.27 -9.12 9.53
C ASN A 232 4.06 -9.04 10.84
N LEU A 233 3.86 -10.03 11.72
CA LEU A 233 4.57 -10.13 13.01
C LEU A 233 5.90 -10.83 12.78
N ARG A 234 6.88 -10.11 12.21
CA ARG A 234 8.15 -10.66 11.72
C ARG A 234 9.40 -10.15 12.44
N CYS A 235 9.26 -9.10 13.21
CA CYS A 235 10.38 -8.45 13.89
C CYS A 235 10.57 -9.02 15.30
N LEU A 236 11.59 -9.85 15.48
CA LEU A 236 11.91 -10.46 16.78
C LEU A 236 12.18 -9.42 17.88
N ARG A 237 12.89 -8.31 17.53
CA ARG A 237 13.15 -7.22 18.47
C ARG A 237 11.87 -6.54 18.92
N SER A 238 10.96 -6.21 17.99
CA SER A 238 9.66 -5.64 18.34
C SER A 238 8.85 -6.59 19.23
N PHE A 239 8.88 -7.88 18.95
CA PHE A 239 8.21 -8.89 19.77
C PHE A 239 8.73 -8.86 21.21
N HIS A 240 10.04 -8.92 21.40
CA HIS A 240 10.65 -8.88 22.74
C HIS A 240 10.37 -7.55 23.49
N LEU A 241 10.46 -6.41 22.81
CA LEU A 241 10.14 -5.10 23.38
C LEU A 241 8.70 -5.05 23.90
N LEU A 242 7.74 -5.58 23.14
CA LEU A 242 6.33 -5.60 23.55
C LEU A 242 6.05 -6.59 24.69
N LEU A 243 6.74 -7.73 24.72
CA LEU A 243 6.63 -8.68 25.83
C LEU A 243 7.25 -8.13 27.12
N ASP A 244 8.43 -7.52 27.03
CA ASP A 244 9.07 -6.85 28.17
C ASP A 244 8.21 -5.70 28.72
N LEU A 245 7.60 -4.93 27.83
CA LEU A 245 6.64 -3.89 28.20
C LEU A 245 5.43 -4.46 28.95
N ALA A 246 4.86 -5.60 28.46
CA ALA A 246 3.76 -6.29 29.12
C ALA A 246 4.15 -6.80 30.51
N ASP A 247 5.36 -7.36 30.65
CA ASP A 247 5.89 -7.86 31.93
C ASP A 247 6.11 -6.72 32.94
N ARG A 248 6.61 -5.56 32.50
CA ARG A 248 6.92 -4.43 33.38
C ARG A 248 5.68 -3.67 33.85
N LEU A 249 4.66 -3.53 33.00
CA LEU A 249 3.45 -2.76 33.31
C LEU A 249 2.29 -3.63 33.83
N GLY A 250 2.40 -4.95 33.67
CA GLY A 250 1.42 -5.90 34.20
C GLY A 250 0.01 -5.64 33.69
N GLY A 251 -0.98 -5.69 34.61
CA GLY A 251 -2.40 -5.52 34.25
C GLY A 251 -2.81 -4.08 33.86
N GLU A 252 -1.90 -3.12 33.89
CA GLU A 252 -2.18 -1.75 33.45
C GLU A 252 -2.11 -1.61 31.89
N ILE A 253 -1.54 -2.61 31.19
CA ILE A 253 -1.42 -2.64 29.74
C ILE A 253 -1.93 -3.97 29.15
N GLU A 254 -2.52 -3.91 27.99
CA GLU A 254 -2.82 -5.05 27.12
C GLU A 254 -2.08 -4.89 25.78
N ILE A 255 -1.36 -5.93 25.34
CA ILE A 255 -0.72 -5.98 24.02
C ILE A 255 -1.59 -6.81 23.09
N HIS A 256 -2.05 -6.20 22.01
CA HIS A 256 -2.90 -6.84 21.02
C HIS A 256 -2.11 -7.12 19.72
N LEU A 257 -1.94 -8.40 19.40
CA LEU A 257 -1.18 -8.86 18.24
C LEU A 257 -2.15 -9.35 17.16
N HIS A 258 -2.20 -8.64 16.02
CA HIS A 258 -3.07 -8.99 14.89
C HIS A 258 -2.22 -9.26 13.64
N GLY A 259 -2.35 -10.44 13.05
CA GLY A 259 -1.67 -10.73 11.80
C GLY A 259 -1.09 -12.14 11.72
N VAL A 260 0.00 -12.26 10.97
CA VAL A 260 0.65 -13.55 10.70
C VAL A 260 2.05 -13.55 11.30
N PRO A 261 2.33 -14.43 12.26
CA PRO A 261 3.68 -14.56 12.80
C PRO A 261 4.63 -15.22 11.78
N ALA A 262 5.79 -14.61 11.59
CA ALA A 262 6.89 -15.17 10.81
C ALA A 262 7.68 -16.17 11.68
N ARG A 263 7.22 -17.41 11.74
CA ARG A 263 7.76 -18.45 12.64
C ARG A 263 9.23 -18.81 12.39
N ARG A 264 9.81 -18.41 11.27
CA ARG A 264 11.27 -18.57 11.03
C ARG A 264 12.08 -17.51 11.75
N GLU A 265 11.47 -16.35 12.02
CA GLU A 265 12.11 -15.21 12.69
C GLU A 265 11.79 -15.22 14.20
N ILE A 266 10.57 -15.68 14.57
CA ILE A 266 10.08 -15.76 15.94
C ILE A 266 9.69 -17.22 16.20
N GLU A 267 10.66 -18.03 16.60
CA GLU A 267 10.48 -19.49 16.76
C GLU A 267 9.55 -19.86 17.92
N VAL A 268 9.57 -19.09 19.01
CA VAL A 268 8.84 -19.36 20.26
C VAL A 268 7.67 -18.38 20.44
N PHE A 269 6.86 -18.14 19.39
CA PHE A 269 5.82 -17.12 19.41
C PHE A 269 4.68 -17.42 20.41
N GLU A 270 3.97 -18.54 20.24
CA GLU A 270 2.81 -18.88 21.08
C GLU A 270 3.22 -19.15 22.54
N PRO A 271 4.27 -19.95 22.84
CA PRO A 271 4.62 -20.21 24.23
C PRO A 271 4.99 -18.94 25.04
N GLU A 272 5.53 -17.92 24.39
CA GLU A 272 5.83 -16.66 25.04
C GLU A 272 4.58 -15.80 25.31
N ILE A 273 3.59 -15.89 24.45
CA ILE A 273 2.29 -15.23 24.63
C ILE A 273 1.49 -15.91 25.75
N ASP A 274 1.39 -17.26 25.71
CA ASP A 274 0.61 -18.06 26.63
C ASP A 274 1.04 -17.93 28.11
N ARG A 275 2.22 -17.36 28.37
CA ARG A 275 2.73 -17.06 29.72
C ARG A 275 2.20 -15.77 30.31
N ARG A 276 1.48 -14.94 29.52
CA ARG A 276 1.11 -13.57 29.88
C ARG A 276 -0.36 -13.34 29.68
N ASP A 277 -1.07 -13.02 30.76
CA ASP A 277 -2.54 -12.79 30.72
C ASP A 277 -2.90 -11.48 30.00
N ASN A 278 -1.92 -10.57 29.82
CA ASN A 278 -2.09 -9.25 29.22
C ASN A 278 -1.52 -9.16 27.79
N VAL A 279 -1.20 -10.28 27.14
CA VAL A 279 -0.78 -10.35 25.74
C VAL A 279 -1.76 -11.22 24.95
N HIS A 280 -2.43 -10.63 23.96
CA HIS A 280 -3.51 -11.27 23.23
C HIS A 280 -3.15 -11.45 21.74
N PHE A 281 -3.10 -12.67 21.25
CA PHE A 281 -2.94 -12.98 19.84
C PHE A 281 -4.29 -13.29 19.18
N HIS A 282 -4.70 -12.41 18.26
CA HIS A 282 -5.99 -12.52 17.56
C HIS A 282 -5.91 -13.25 16.21
N GLY A 283 -4.70 -13.57 15.76
CA GLY A 283 -4.52 -14.24 14.47
C GLY A 283 -4.67 -13.31 13.27
N ARG A 284 -5.03 -13.91 12.14
CA ARG A 284 -5.20 -13.19 10.86
C ARG A 284 -6.45 -12.33 10.90
N TYR A 285 -6.36 -11.17 10.24
CA TYR A 285 -7.51 -10.30 9.96
C TYR A 285 -7.68 -10.13 8.45
N GLN A 286 -8.85 -9.74 8.03
CA GLN A 286 -9.18 -9.43 6.64
C GLN A 286 -9.34 -7.91 6.48
N ALA A 287 -8.45 -7.31 5.71
CA ALA A 287 -8.63 -5.92 5.31
C ALA A 287 -9.44 -5.88 3.99
N PRO A 288 -10.46 -5.02 3.90
CA PRO A 288 -10.81 -3.96 4.85
C PRO A 288 -11.78 -4.33 5.98
N ASP A 289 -12.44 -5.49 5.90
CA ASP A 289 -13.65 -5.83 6.66
C ASP A 289 -13.46 -5.78 8.18
N ASP A 290 -12.31 -6.26 8.69
CA ASP A 290 -12.04 -6.34 10.12
C ASP A 290 -11.39 -5.07 10.70
N LEU A 291 -11.04 -4.06 9.86
CA LEU A 291 -10.21 -2.94 10.31
C LEU A 291 -10.86 -2.09 11.39
N ALA A 292 -12.16 -1.81 11.27
CA ALA A 292 -12.88 -0.99 12.25
C ALA A 292 -12.86 -1.64 13.65
N ASP A 293 -13.22 -2.93 13.73
CA ASP A 293 -13.27 -3.65 15.00
C ASP A 293 -11.87 -3.87 15.60
N LEU A 294 -10.85 -4.02 14.72
CA LEU A 294 -9.47 -4.20 15.14
C LEU A 294 -8.89 -2.92 15.75
N TYR A 295 -9.10 -1.76 15.10
CA TYR A 295 -8.48 -0.51 15.55
C TYR A 295 -9.31 0.24 16.60
N ALA A 296 -10.64 0.07 16.65
CA ALA A 296 -11.51 0.77 17.58
C ALA A 296 -11.10 0.66 19.07
N PRO A 297 -10.68 -0.51 19.59
CA PRO A 297 -10.30 -0.64 20.99
C PRO A 297 -8.90 -0.11 21.31
N LEU A 298 -8.03 0.13 20.31
CA LEU A 298 -6.62 0.44 20.52
C LEU A 298 -6.40 1.91 20.91
N ASP A 299 -5.51 2.14 21.87
CA ASP A 299 -5.06 3.47 22.28
C ASP A 299 -3.90 3.95 21.39
N ALA A 300 -3.02 3.05 21.01
CA ALA A 300 -1.90 3.31 20.11
C ALA A 300 -1.52 2.06 19.31
N VAL A 301 -0.74 2.24 18.26
CA VAL A 301 -0.18 1.13 17.48
C VAL A 301 1.34 1.21 17.44
N TRP A 302 2.01 0.08 17.70
CA TRP A 302 3.45 -0.04 17.55
C TRP A 302 3.82 -0.07 16.07
N ALA A 303 4.63 0.89 15.62
CA ALA A 303 5.03 1.05 14.24
C ALA A 303 6.52 0.77 13.97
N GLY A 304 7.27 0.32 14.98
CA GLY A 304 8.67 -0.10 14.82
C GLY A 304 8.83 -1.42 14.06
N ASP A 305 9.87 -1.50 13.24
CA ASP A 305 10.34 -2.72 12.56
C ASP A 305 11.88 -2.65 12.49
N PHE A 306 12.57 -3.74 12.87
CA PHE A 306 14.03 -3.83 12.91
C PHE A 306 14.55 -5.08 12.20
N MET A 307 13.69 -5.81 11.48
CA MET A 307 14.06 -7.06 10.81
C MET A 307 15.17 -6.84 9.79
N GLU A 308 15.16 -5.72 9.08
CA GLU A 308 16.17 -5.29 8.12
C GLU A 308 16.69 -3.90 8.52
N ALA A 309 17.25 -3.79 9.75
CA ALA A 309 17.85 -2.55 10.25
C ALA A 309 18.97 -2.06 9.32
N GLY A 310 19.06 -0.76 9.11
CA GLY A 310 19.97 -0.14 8.14
C GLY A 310 19.48 -0.24 6.68
N ALA A 311 18.29 -0.79 6.45
CA ALA A 311 17.72 -0.98 5.11
C ALA A 311 16.18 -0.85 5.14
N ASN A 312 15.44 -1.77 4.52
CA ASN A 312 13.99 -1.69 4.34
C ASN A 312 13.20 -1.29 5.59
N SER A 313 13.56 -1.82 6.77
CA SER A 313 12.84 -1.51 8.01
C SER A 313 12.90 -0.04 8.40
N GLU A 314 13.94 0.68 7.99
CA GLU A 314 14.08 2.12 8.22
C GLU A 314 13.45 2.94 7.11
N TRP A 315 13.34 2.38 5.89
CA TRP A 315 12.91 3.11 4.69
C TRP A 315 11.42 2.96 4.40
N LEU A 316 10.76 1.91 4.88
CA LEU A 316 9.37 1.61 4.59
C LEU A 316 8.36 2.48 5.36
N LEU A 317 7.13 2.54 4.83
CA LEU A 317 5.94 3.04 5.51
C LEU A 317 4.98 1.87 5.72
N PRO A 318 4.77 1.40 6.97
CA PRO A 318 3.94 0.23 7.23
C PRO A 318 2.44 0.56 7.08
N ASN A 319 1.65 -0.43 6.65
CA ASN A 319 0.20 -0.28 6.42
C ASN A 319 -0.55 0.30 7.62
N ARG A 320 -0.13 -0.03 8.85
CA ARG A 320 -0.74 0.44 10.09
C ARG A 320 -0.67 1.96 10.31
N LEU A 321 0.17 2.69 9.56
CA LEU A 321 0.12 4.15 9.54
C LEU A 321 -1.17 4.66 8.87
N TYR A 322 -1.55 4.04 7.77
CA TYR A 322 -2.74 4.41 7.01
C TYR A 322 -4.00 3.81 7.62
N GLU A 323 -3.97 2.54 7.96
CA GLU A 323 -5.08 1.83 8.58
C GLU A 323 -5.40 2.42 9.96
N GLY A 324 -4.43 2.40 10.88
CA GLY A 324 -4.61 2.97 12.24
C GLY A 324 -4.86 4.47 12.21
N GLY A 325 -4.16 5.21 11.32
CA GLY A 325 -4.35 6.65 11.16
C GLY A 325 -5.75 7.05 10.72
N TYR A 326 -6.38 6.27 9.81
CA TYR A 326 -7.77 6.46 9.40
C TYR A 326 -8.73 6.36 10.60
N PHE A 327 -8.50 5.39 11.48
CA PHE A 327 -9.31 5.21 12.70
C PHE A 327 -8.84 6.08 13.88
N GLY A 328 -7.91 6.99 13.66
CA GLY A 328 -7.41 7.90 14.68
C GLY A 328 -6.58 7.22 15.77
N VAL A 329 -5.94 6.08 15.49
CA VAL A 329 -5.05 5.38 16.42
C VAL A 329 -3.61 5.84 16.22
N PRO A 330 -3.01 6.59 17.19
CA PRO A 330 -1.69 7.15 17.03
C PRO A 330 -0.60 6.08 16.95
N PRO A 331 0.32 6.15 15.95
CA PRO A 331 1.48 5.29 15.89
C PRO A 331 2.54 5.72 16.93
N ILE A 332 3.19 4.74 17.56
CA ILE A 332 4.45 4.91 18.31
C ILE A 332 5.57 4.35 17.45
N ALA A 333 6.55 5.17 17.09
CA ALA A 333 7.64 4.77 16.20
C ALA A 333 9.02 5.25 16.68
N PRO A 334 10.07 4.44 16.46
CA PRO A 334 11.45 4.85 16.69
C PRO A 334 11.85 6.02 15.78
N THR A 335 12.61 6.97 16.31
CA THR A 335 13.25 8.03 15.54
C THR A 335 14.26 7.45 14.55
N GLY A 336 14.67 8.24 13.55
CA GLY A 336 15.64 7.82 12.52
C GLY A 336 15.04 6.96 11.41
N THR A 337 13.72 6.74 11.37
CA THR A 337 13.03 5.95 10.36
C THR A 337 12.17 6.82 9.44
N GLN A 338 11.85 6.32 8.24
CA GLN A 338 10.89 6.98 7.35
C GLN A 338 9.49 7.08 7.97
N THR A 339 9.12 6.09 8.78
CA THR A 339 7.90 6.12 9.61
C THR A 339 7.90 7.33 10.56
N ALA A 340 9.02 7.61 11.23
CA ALA A 340 9.16 8.79 12.08
C ALA A 340 9.09 10.10 11.29
N ASN A 341 9.66 10.14 10.07
CA ASN A 341 9.57 11.30 9.20
C ASN A 341 8.12 11.57 8.76
N TRP A 342 7.38 10.52 8.42
CA TRP A 342 5.96 10.60 8.09
C TRP A 342 5.15 11.16 9.29
N ILE A 343 5.37 10.63 10.50
CA ILE A 343 4.72 11.09 11.73
C ILE A 343 5.03 12.57 11.98
N LYS A 344 6.29 13.00 11.85
CA LYS A 344 6.69 14.42 11.98
C LYS A 344 6.01 15.31 10.97
N GLY A 345 6.00 14.88 9.70
CA GLY A 345 5.42 15.66 8.59
C GLY A 345 3.93 15.91 8.75
N HIS A 346 3.18 14.96 9.31
CA HIS A 346 1.75 15.08 9.57
C HIS A 346 1.43 15.59 10.98
N GLY A 347 2.41 15.70 11.88
CA GLY A 347 2.22 16.07 13.27
C GLY A 347 1.41 15.05 14.06
N THR A 348 1.42 13.78 13.68
CA THR A 348 0.56 12.71 14.22
C THR A 348 1.40 11.59 14.82
N GLY A 349 0.99 11.04 15.95
CA GLY A 349 1.71 9.94 16.62
C GLY A 349 2.78 10.40 17.61
N ILE A 350 3.50 9.43 18.14
CA ILE A 350 4.48 9.58 19.21
C ILE A 350 5.83 9.01 18.74
N LEU A 351 6.90 9.76 18.95
CA LEU A 351 8.25 9.33 18.60
C LEU A 351 9.01 8.92 19.85
N ILE A 352 9.89 7.95 19.69
CA ILE A 352 10.69 7.39 20.76
C ILE A 352 12.14 7.22 20.30
N ASP A 353 13.08 7.56 21.19
CA ASP A 353 14.51 7.43 20.95
C ASP A 353 15.09 6.16 21.57
N GLU A 354 16.18 5.65 20.95
CA GLU A 354 17.00 4.59 21.56
C GLU A 354 17.64 5.05 22.89
N PRO A 355 17.87 4.17 23.86
CA PRO A 355 17.60 2.73 23.83
C PRO A 355 16.14 2.40 24.15
N LEU A 356 15.49 1.61 23.29
CA LEU A 356 14.05 1.33 23.39
C LEU A 356 13.67 0.47 24.59
N ASP A 357 14.56 -0.41 25.04
CA ASP A 357 14.32 -1.30 26.19
C ASP A 357 14.04 -0.51 27.47
N ASP A 358 14.60 0.69 27.59
CA ASP A 358 14.39 1.57 28.74
C ASP A 358 13.35 2.65 28.45
N SER A 359 13.37 3.23 27.25
CA SER A 359 12.54 4.39 26.91
C SER A 359 11.08 4.02 26.65
N LEU A 360 10.80 2.82 26.09
CA LEU A 360 9.43 2.42 25.76
C LEU A 360 8.54 2.23 27.00
N PRO A 361 8.96 1.54 28.06
CA PRO A 361 8.17 1.44 29.29
C PRO A 361 7.94 2.81 29.96
N VAL A 362 8.94 3.68 29.98
CA VAL A 362 8.81 5.04 30.54
C VAL A 362 7.83 5.88 29.74
N LEU A 363 7.92 5.84 28.39
CA LEU A 363 6.99 6.53 27.50
C LEU A 363 5.55 6.08 27.73
N VAL A 364 5.30 4.77 27.71
CA VAL A 364 3.94 4.23 27.83
C VAL A 364 3.35 4.52 29.21
N ALA A 365 4.12 4.37 30.30
CA ALA A 365 3.69 4.75 31.64
C ALA A 365 3.36 6.25 31.71
N GLY A 366 4.15 7.11 31.06
CA GLY A 366 3.87 8.53 30.93
C GLY A 366 2.56 8.84 30.21
N LEU A 367 2.28 8.14 29.09
CA LEU A 367 1.03 8.28 28.33
C LEU A 367 -0.20 7.77 29.10
N MET A 368 -0.02 6.79 29.97
CA MET A 368 -1.07 6.29 30.88
C MET A 368 -1.38 7.30 32.00
N SER A 369 -0.34 7.94 32.54
CA SER A 369 -0.49 8.95 33.58
C SER A 369 -1.04 10.28 33.07
N ASP A 370 -0.60 10.69 31.87
CA ASP A 370 -1.08 11.86 31.14
C ASP A 370 -1.41 11.50 29.69
N SER A 371 -2.68 11.33 29.40
CA SER A 371 -3.17 10.97 28.07
C SER A 371 -3.23 12.14 27.07
N ALA A 372 -2.93 13.38 27.50
CA ALA A 372 -3.06 14.57 26.66
C ALA A 372 -2.20 14.51 25.38
N PRO A 373 -0.94 14.01 25.38
CA PRO A 373 -0.16 13.87 24.14
C PRO A 373 -0.82 12.90 23.15
N LEU A 374 -1.34 11.76 23.65
CA LEU A 374 -2.01 10.74 22.85
C LEU A 374 -3.32 11.26 22.26
N GLN A 375 -4.15 11.91 23.06
CA GLN A 375 -5.39 12.54 22.61
C GLN A 375 -5.13 13.65 21.58
N SER A 376 -4.06 14.43 21.78
CA SER A 376 -3.64 15.44 20.81
C SER A 376 -3.22 14.82 19.47
N ALA A 377 -2.45 13.72 19.50
CA ALA A 377 -2.07 12.97 18.31
C ALA A 377 -3.31 12.38 17.61
N ARG A 378 -4.24 11.76 18.34
CA ARG A 378 -5.52 11.26 17.84
C ARG A 378 -6.33 12.35 17.14
N ARG A 379 -6.55 13.51 17.80
CA ARG A 379 -7.27 14.63 17.20
C ARG A 379 -6.61 15.11 15.92
N ARG A 380 -5.28 15.20 15.86
CA ARG A 380 -4.57 15.57 14.64
C ARG A 380 -4.71 14.53 13.52
N LEU A 381 -4.71 13.22 13.84
CA LEU A 381 -5.01 12.18 12.85
C LEU A 381 -6.41 12.36 12.27
N LEU A 382 -7.42 12.50 13.12
CA LEU A 382 -8.82 12.62 12.71
C LEU A 382 -9.10 13.94 11.97
N ALA A 383 -8.32 14.98 12.22
CA ALA A 383 -8.40 16.26 11.49
C ALA A 383 -7.70 16.26 10.12
N GLN A 384 -6.87 15.25 9.81
CA GLN A 384 -6.26 15.13 8.48
C GLN A 384 -7.33 14.87 7.42
N SER A 385 -7.04 15.30 6.18
CA SER A 385 -7.84 14.88 5.02
C SER A 385 -7.86 13.36 4.92
N GLU A 386 -8.99 12.80 4.53
CA GLU A 386 -9.13 11.36 4.29
C GLU A 386 -8.12 10.84 3.26
N GLU A 387 -7.75 11.66 2.28
CA GLU A 387 -6.77 11.33 1.23
C GLU A 387 -5.36 11.04 1.77
N VAL A 388 -5.05 11.39 3.02
CA VAL A 388 -3.80 10.97 3.67
C VAL A 388 -3.78 9.46 3.91
N PHE A 389 -4.94 8.86 4.13
CA PHE A 389 -5.09 7.45 4.51
C PHE A 389 -5.75 6.61 3.42
N VAL A 390 -6.57 7.22 2.58
CA VAL A 390 -7.38 6.57 1.53
C VAL A 390 -6.94 7.09 0.18
N GLU A 391 -6.76 6.17 -0.76
CA GLU A 391 -6.35 6.49 -2.13
C GLU A 391 -7.51 7.24 -2.85
N PRO A 392 -7.26 8.42 -3.45
CA PRO A 392 -8.31 9.14 -4.17
C PRO A 392 -8.89 8.32 -5.33
N ARG A 393 -10.19 8.36 -5.52
CA ARG A 393 -10.86 7.72 -6.66
C ARG A 393 -10.32 8.28 -7.98
N GLY A 394 -10.03 7.38 -8.93
CA GLY A 394 -9.49 7.74 -10.23
C GLY A 394 -7.98 7.96 -10.25
N GLU A 395 -7.28 7.87 -9.14
CA GLU A 395 -5.83 8.06 -9.08
C GLU A 395 -5.09 6.99 -9.89
N MET A 396 -5.47 5.72 -9.74
CA MET A 396 -4.87 4.62 -10.50
C MET A 396 -5.12 4.77 -11.99
N ALA A 397 -6.36 5.07 -12.38
CA ALA A 397 -6.69 5.31 -13.78
C ALA A 397 -5.88 6.46 -14.37
N ARG A 398 -5.77 7.58 -13.66
CA ARG A 398 -4.99 8.75 -14.09
C ARG A 398 -3.51 8.42 -14.28
N LEU A 399 -2.90 7.72 -13.33
CA LEU A 399 -1.49 7.35 -13.36
C LEU A 399 -1.18 6.35 -14.49
N VAL A 400 -2.00 5.33 -14.64
CA VAL A 400 -1.86 4.34 -15.71
C VAL A 400 -2.09 4.99 -17.07
N GLN A 401 -3.15 5.79 -17.23
CA GLN A 401 -3.46 6.46 -18.49
C GLN A 401 -2.37 7.45 -18.91
N SER A 402 -1.74 8.14 -17.94
CA SER A 402 -0.64 9.06 -18.24
C SER A 402 0.54 8.35 -18.92
N VAL A 403 0.85 7.12 -18.52
CA VAL A 403 1.91 6.29 -19.12
C VAL A 403 1.52 5.84 -20.53
N VAL A 404 0.28 5.40 -20.72
CA VAL A 404 -0.24 4.97 -22.04
C VAL A 404 -0.20 6.14 -23.02
N ASP A 405 -0.69 7.31 -22.60
CA ASP A 405 -0.74 8.52 -23.44
C ASP A 405 0.66 9.06 -23.79
N GLU A 406 1.61 8.99 -22.88
CA GLU A 406 2.99 9.37 -23.14
C GLU A 406 3.62 8.49 -24.20
N MET A 407 3.39 7.19 -24.12
CA MET A 407 3.93 6.24 -25.12
C MET A 407 3.28 6.37 -26.50
N ALA A 408 2.00 6.73 -26.55
CA ALA A 408 1.29 6.97 -27.80
C ALA A 408 1.80 8.24 -28.55
N ARG A 409 2.43 9.17 -27.82
CA ARG A 409 3.00 10.41 -28.38
C ARG A 409 4.45 10.29 -28.85
N ARG A 410 5.14 9.21 -28.48
CA ARG A 410 6.52 8.88 -28.92
C ARG A 410 6.52 8.06 -30.21
#